data_8e1da66cd01ab99943523cb0681b457f
#
_entry.id   8e1da66cd01ab99943523cb0681b457f
#
_cell.length_a   1.000
_cell.length_b   1.000
_cell.length_c   1.000
_cell.angle_alpha   90.00
_cell.angle_beta   90.00
_cell.angle_gamma   90.00
#
_symmetry.space_group_name_H-M   'P 1'
#
loop_
_entity.id
_entity.type
_entity.pdbx_description
1 polymer ?
#
loop_
_entity_poly.entity_id
_entity_poly.type
_entity_poly.pdbx_seq_one_letter_code
_entity_poly.pdbx_strand_id
1 'polypeptide(L)'
;MTLVRIAKTGLEAWRLVVVALLSGAIGAAVHGQPIQPAGEYRTCPIDQTLEGIEVVQPACGTVERPTVPTSYQSLADLRSAQSTRDRFRSQVANYGACVSDFIDDQRRPGADAMSRAPDQAACAHAWAEQQATELVREVGYACIDFSNRSMTDKTIAPWSGDCFPTSRPDQG
;
A
#
# COMPACT_ATOMS: atom_id res chain seq x y z
N MET A 1 -11.35 -85.53 3.91
CA MET A 1 -11.81 -84.29 4.56
C MET A 1 -10.64 -83.70 5.36
N THR A 2 -9.93 -82.82 4.75
CA THR A 2 -8.72 -82.15 5.35
C THR A 2 -8.98 -80.70 5.49
N LEU A 3 -9.15 -80.22 6.71
CA LEU A 3 -9.38 -78.80 7.04
C LEU A 3 -8.06 -78.04 7.03
N VAL A 4 -7.94 -77.07 6.15
CA VAL A 4 -6.83 -76.14 6.09
C VAL A 4 -7.02 -75.05 7.17
N ARG A 5 -6.13 -75.00 8.16
CA ARG A 5 -6.02 -73.90 9.11
C ARG A 5 -5.26 -72.77 8.43
N ILE A 6 -5.94 -71.65 8.13
CA ILE A 6 -5.33 -70.44 7.66
C ILE A 6 -4.87 -69.63 8.90
N ALA A 7 -3.61 -69.37 8.94
CA ALA A 7 -2.95 -68.64 10.02
C ALA A 7 -3.39 -67.16 10.04
N LYS A 8 -3.86 -66.73 11.21
CA LYS A 8 -4.43 -65.43 11.52
C LYS A 8 -3.36 -64.48 12.11
N THR A 9 -2.17 -64.48 11.56
CA THR A 9 -1.03 -63.73 12.15
C THR A 9 -0.45 -62.60 11.30
N GLY A 10 -1.07 -62.28 10.14
CA GLY A 10 -0.56 -61.26 9.24
C GLY A 10 -1.18 -59.85 9.38
N LEU A 11 -2.31 -59.70 10.08
CA LEU A 11 -3.07 -58.45 10.08
C LEU A 11 -2.76 -57.48 11.25
N GLU A 12 -2.21 -57.98 12.33
CA GLU A 12 -1.94 -57.16 13.53
C GLU A 12 -0.62 -56.38 13.41
N ALA A 13 0.37 -56.89 12.70
CA ALA A 13 1.66 -56.23 12.52
C ALA A 13 1.57 -55.00 11.60
N TRP A 14 0.61 -54.94 10.70
CA TRP A 14 0.45 -53.83 9.75
C TRP A 14 -0.31 -52.65 10.34
N ARG A 15 -1.12 -52.89 11.37
CA ARG A 15 -1.85 -51.79 12.06
C ARG A 15 -0.93 -50.93 12.89
N LEU A 16 0.14 -51.45 13.45
CA LEU A 16 1.08 -50.69 14.24
C LEU A 16 2.06 -49.80 13.41
N VAL A 17 2.37 -50.22 12.18
CA VAL A 17 3.23 -49.47 11.27
C VAL A 17 2.49 -48.27 10.64
N VAL A 18 1.19 -48.41 10.39
CA VAL A 18 0.38 -47.32 9.80
C VAL A 18 0.12 -46.20 10.81
N VAL A 19 -0.02 -46.52 12.10
CA VAL A 19 -0.24 -45.52 13.15
C VAL A 19 1.04 -44.71 13.43
N ALA A 20 2.23 -45.32 13.30
CA ALA A 20 3.50 -44.59 13.51
C ALA A 20 3.85 -43.62 12.37
N LEU A 21 3.33 -43.82 11.17
CA LEU A 21 3.57 -42.95 10.02
C LEU A 21 2.61 -41.76 9.94
N LEU A 22 1.47 -41.80 10.66
CA LEU A 22 0.52 -40.69 10.70
C LEU A 22 0.78 -39.67 11.81
N SER A 23 1.66 -39.99 12.77
CA SER A 23 2.01 -39.06 13.88
C SER A 23 3.17 -38.14 13.54
N GLY A 24 3.81 -38.24 12.38
CA GLY A 24 4.95 -37.43 11.97
C GLY A 24 4.63 -36.22 11.07
N ALA A 25 3.37 -35.97 10.73
CA ALA A 25 3.00 -35.00 9.70
C ALA A 25 2.23 -33.77 10.26
N ILE A 26 2.18 -33.54 11.57
CA ILE A 26 1.55 -32.34 12.15
C ILE A 26 2.63 -31.48 12.81
N GLY A 27 3.65 -31.21 12.05
CA GLY A 27 4.63 -30.17 12.32
C GLY A 27 4.75 -29.28 11.08
N ALA A 28 3.63 -28.86 10.48
CA ALA A 28 3.64 -27.72 9.60
C ALA A 28 4.06 -26.53 10.45
N ALA A 29 5.37 -26.27 10.50
CA ALA A 29 5.86 -24.99 10.93
C ALA A 29 5.05 -23.96 10.15
N VAL A 30 4.20 -23.23 10.84
CA VAL A 30 3.68 -21.97 10.36
C VAL A 30 4.93 -21.10 10.21
N HIS A 31 5.59 -21.22 9.05
CA HIS A 31 6.55 -20.25 8.61
C HIS A 31 5.69 -18.99 8.47
N GLY A 32 5.70 -18.16 9.50
CA GLY A 32 5.20 -16.81 9.38
C GLY A 32 5.87 -16.26 8.13
N GLN A 33 5.08 -16.05 7.09
CA GLN A 33 5.58 -15.32 5.92
C GLN A 33 6.18 -14.05 6.50
N PRO A 34 7.45 -13.73 6.19
CA PRO A 34 7.99 -12.45 6.60
C PRO A 34 6.96 -11.43 6.14
N ILE A 35 6.48 -10.60 7.07
CA ILE A 35 5.61 -9.46 6.77
C ILE A 35 6.40 -8.69 5.73
N GLN A 36 6.05 -8.87 4.46
CA GLN A 36 6.61 -8.03 3.42
C GLN A 36 6.23 -6.61 3.83
N PRO A 37 7.20 -5.71 4.02
CA PRO A 37 6.88 -4.33 4.30
C PRO A 37 5.91 -3.89 3.22
N ALA A 38 4.72 -3.46 3.62
CA ALA A 38 3.69 -2.97 2.72
C ALA A 38 4.33 -1.85 1.89
N GLY A 39 4.52 -2.12 0.57
CA GLY A 39 5.14 -1.18 -0.35
C GLY A 39 6.67 -1.20 -0.32
N GLU A 40 7.28 -2.22 -0.87
CA GLU A 40 8.46 -1.95 -1.69
C GLU A 40 7.98 -0.94 -2.73
N TYR A 41 8.25 0.36 -2.49
CA TYR A 41 8.01 1.40 -3.49
C TYR A 41 8.77 0.96 -4.72
N ARG A 42 8.02 0.58 -5.77
CA ARG A 42 8.62 0.24 -7.04
C ARG A 42 9.38 1.47 -7.47
N THR A 43 10.70 1.45 -7.38
CA THR A 43 11.54 2.53 -7.88
C THR A 43 11.43 2.49 -9.39
N CYS A 44 10.50 3.27 -9.92
CA CYS A 44 10.33 3.39 -11.35
C CYS A 44 11.42 4.30 -11.91
N PRO A 45 12.06 3.91 -13.01
CA PRO A 45 12.92 4.82 -13.77
C PRO A 45 12.13 6.07 -14.18
N ILE A 46 12.80 7.22 -14.22
CA ILE A 46 12.14 8.50 -14.51
C ILE A 46 11.49 8.53 -15.91
N ASP A 47 12.11 7.91 -16.90
CA ASP A 47 11.58 7.77 -18.25
C ASP A 47 10.28 6.97 -18.25
N GLN A 48 10.22 5.83 -17.57
CA GLN A 48 8.99 5.04 -17.45
C GLN A 48 7.89 5.79 -16.68
N THR A 49 8.26 6.60 -15.72
CA THR A 49 7.31 7.44 -14.99
C THR A 49 6.70 8.51 -15.90
N LEU A 50 7.52 9.22 -16.69
CA LEU A 50 7.04 10.24 -17.63
C LEU A 50 6.16 9.62 -18.72
N GLU A 51 6.60 8.52 -19.34
CA GLU A 51 5.80 7.77 -20.30
C GLU A 51 4.48 7.30 -19.70
N GLY A 52 4.50 6.84 -18.43
CA GLY A 52 3.30 6.41 -17.72
C GLY A 52 2.30 7.52 -17.50
N ILE A 53 2.75 8.72 -17.13
CA ILE A 53 1.90 9.91 -16.99
C ILE A 53 1.21 10.22 -18.33
N GLU A 54 1.97 10.24 -19.43
CA GLU A 54 1.43 10.48 -20.77
C GLU A 54 0.41 9.42 -21.19
N VAL A 55 0.69 8.14 -20.90
CA VAL A 55 -0.17 7.01 -21.27
C VAL A 55 -1.52 7.06 -20.53
N VAL A 56 -1.54 7.41 -19.24
CA VAL A 56 -2.80 7.44 -18.48
C VAL A 56 -3.52 8.77 -18.55
N GLN A 57 -2.87 9.85 -18.96
CA GLN A 57 -3.44 11.19 -18.98
C GLN A 57 -4.79 11.29 -19.72
N PRO A 58 -5.00 10.67 -20.90
CA PRO A 58 -6.28 10.75 -21.61
C PRO A 58 -7.45 10.15 -20.84
N ALA A 59 -7.20 9.14 -20.00
CA ALA A 59 -8.22 8.44 -19.25
C ALA A 59 -8.39 8.99 -17.82
N CYS A 60 -7.29 9.31 -17.15
CA CYS A 60 -7.27 9.63 -15.71
C CYS A 60 -6.90 11.09 -15.40
N GLY A 61 -6.55 11.88 -16.41
CA GLY A 61 -6.09 13.25 -16.19
C GLY A 61 -4.69 13.32 -15.59
N THR A 62 -4.38 14.45 -14.99
CA THR A 62 -3.10 14.73 -14.33
C THR A 62 -3.28 15.05 -12.87
N VAL A 63 -2.27 14.73 -12.06
CA VAL A 63 -2.21 15.08 -10.64
C VAL A 63 -1.04 16.03 -10.44
N GLU A 64 -1.34 17.26 -10.00
CA GLU A 64 -0.34 18.28 -9.73
C GLU A 64 -0.20 18.52 -8.24
N ARG A 65 1.04 18.38 -7.74
CA ARG A 65 1.33 18.61 -6.33
C ARG A 65 1.18 20.09 -5.99
N PRO A 66 0.33 20.44 -4.99
CA PRO A 66 0.20 21.82 -4.55
C PRO A 66 1.46 22.26 -3.78
N THR A 67 1.74 23.57 -3.88
CA THR A 67 2.75 24.21 -3.04
C THR A 67 2.13 24.60 -1.71
N VAL A 68 2.82 24.30 -0.61
CA VAL A 68 2.45 24.72 0.75
C VAL A 68 3.59 25.51 1.39
N PRO A 69 3.30 26.44 2.33
CA PRO A 69 4.33 27.12 3.09
C PRO A 69 5.15 26.12 3.93
N THR A 70 6.44 26.37 4.05
CA THR A 70 7.35 25.57 4.89
C THR A 70 7.28 25.92 6.38
N SER A 71 6.59 27.04 6.73
CA SER A 71 6.34 27.47 8.10
C SER A 71 4.99 28.20 8.18
N TYR A 72 4.31 28.09 9.32
CA TYR A 72 3.00 28.71 9.56
C TYR A 72 3.11 29.82 10.59
N GLN A 73 2.53 30.99 10.27
CA GLN A 73 2.52 32.13 11.18
C GLN A 73 1.26 32.13 12.05
N SER A 74 0.19 31.50 11.61
CA SER A 74 -1.08 31.43 12.30
C SER A 74 -1.70 30.05 12.27
N LEU A 75 -2.65 29.81 13.19
CA LEU A 75 -3.46 28.59 13.19
C LEU A 75 -4.29 28.45 11.90
N ALA A 76 -4.68 29.56 11.29
CA ALA A 76 -5.41 29.58 10.02
C ALA A 76 -4.54 29.06 8.87
N ASP A 77 -3.26 29.47 8.82
CA ASP A 77 -2.31 28.98 7.80
C ASP A 77 -2.09 27.46 7.94
N LEU A 78 -1.89 26.98 9.17
CA LEU A 78 -1.74 25.56 9.45
C LEU A 78 -2.96 24.76 8.97
N ARG A 79 -4.18 25.17 9.33
CA ARG A 79 -5.41 24.50 8.91
C ARG A 79 -5.60 24.51 7.39
N SER A 80 -5.26 25.61 6.74
CA SER A 80 -5.28 25.73 5.27
C SER A 80 -4.33 24.73 4.61
N ALA A 81 -3.11 24.61 5.12
CA ALA A 81 -2.12 23.67 4.62
C ALA A 81 -2.56 22.22 4.84
N GLN A 82 -3.13 21.90 6.01
CA GLN A 82 -3.68 20.56 6.29
C GLN A 82 -4.84 20.21 5.34
N SER A 83 -5.75 21.15 5.10
CA SER A 83 -6.86 20.97 4.15
C SER A 83 -6.34 20.75 2.72
N THR A 84 -5.31 21.50 2.31
CA THR A 84 -4.67 21.34 1.00
C THR A 84 -4.02 19.97 0.86
N ARG A 85 -3.29 19.52 1.87
CA ARG A 85 -2.71 18.16 1.95
C ARG A 85 -3.77 17.10 1.80
N ASP A 86 -4.86 17.18 2.56
CA ASP A 86 -5.89 16.13 2.60
C ASP A 86 -6.67 16.07 1.29
N ARG A 87 -6.94 17.24 0.66
CA ARG A 87 -7.52 17.31 -0.68
C ARG A 87 -6.62 16.65 -1.71
N PHE A 88 -5.32 16.93 -1.67
CA PHE A 88 -4.36 16.33 -2.60
C PHE A 88 -4.27 14.82 -2.43
N ARG A 89 -4.26 14.33 -1.18
CA ARG A 89 -4.31 12.88 -0.90
C ARG A 89 -5.56 12.22 -1.52
N SER A 90 -6.72 12.87 -1.41
CA SER A 90 -7.95 12.37 -2.03
C SER A 90 -7.88 12.39 -3.56
N GLN A 91 -7.25 13.40 -4.15
CA GLN A 91 -7.02 13.44 -5.60
C GLN A 91 -6.11 12.30 -6.06
N VAL A 92 -5.02 12.01 -5.32
CA VAL A 92 -4.12 10.90 -5.61
C VAL A 92 -4.81 9.56 -5.44
N ALA A 93 -5.65 9.38 -4.43
CA ALA A 93 -6.44 8.15 -4.25
C ALA A 93 -7.40 7.91 -5.43
N ASN A 94 -8.13 8.95 -5.87
CA ASN A 94 -9.01 8.87 -7.03
C ASN A 94 -8.23 8.59 -8.33
N TYR A 95 -7.07 9.22 -8.49
CA TYR A 95 -6.18 8.95 -9.63
C TYR A 95 -5.70 7.50 -9.61
N GLY A 96 -5.31 6.97 -8.44
CA GLY A 96 -4.90 5.59 -8.28
C GLY A 96 -6.00 4.59 -8.64
N ALA A 97 -7.26 4.86 -8.26
CA ALA A 97 -8.40 4.05 -8.65
C ALA A 97 -8.58 4.03 -10.18
N CYS A 98 -8.53 5.21 -10.83
CA CYS A 98 -8.61 5.29 -12.28
C CYS A 98 -7.45 4.55 -12.99
N VAL A 99 -6.22 4.69 -12.49
CA VAL A 99 -5.06 3.98 -13.06
C VAL A 99 -5.21 2.47 -12.88
N SER A 100 -5.78 2.01 -11.77
CA SER A 100 -6.08 0.58 -11.57
C SER A 100 -7.06 0.07 -12.61
N ASP A 101 -8.15 0.79 -12.84
CA ASP A 101 -9.14 0.44 -13.88
C ASP A 101 -8.51 0.43 -15.28
N PHE A 102 -7.65 1.41 -15.59
CA PHE A 102 -6.90 1.45 -16.84
C PHE A 102 -6.00 0.22 -17.01
N ILE A 103 -5.26 -0.19 -15.97
CA ILE A 103 -4.41 -1.38 -16.00
C ILE A 103 -5.23 -2.63 -16.23
N ASP A 104 -6.37 -2.76 -15.57
CA ASP A 104 -7.27 -3.90 -15.73
C ASP A 104 -7.84 -3.98 -17.15
N ASP A 105 -8.20 -2.85 -17.75
CA ASP A 105 -8.65 -2.76 -19.15
C ASP A 105 -7.56 -3.21 -20.11
N GLN A 106 -6.31 -2.83 -19.91
CA GLN A 106 -5.16 -3.22 -20.73
C GLN A 106 -4.77 -4.70 -20.59
N ARG A 107 -5.25 -5.38 -19.55
CA ARG A 107 -4.99 -6.81 -19.29
C ARG A 107 -6.14 -7.72 -19.69
N ARG A 108 -7.22 -7.19 -20.28
CA ARG A 108 -8.37 -8.01 -20.72
C ARG A 108 -7.99 -9.00 -21.83
N PRO A 109 -8.72 -10.13 -21.94
CA PRO A 109 -8.53 -11.06 -23.05
C PRO A 109 -8.64 -10.34 -24.41
N GLY A 110 -7.64 -10.50 -25.26
CA GLY A 110 -7.56 -9.83 -26.56
C GLY A 110 -6.77 -8.52 -26.58
N ALA A 111 -6.32 -8.03 -25.42
CA ALA A 111 -5.37 -6.93 -25.37
C ALA A 111 -3.98 -7.37 -25.85
N ASP A 112 -3.16 -6.39 -26.26
CA ASP A 112 -1.77 -6.66 -26.66
C ASP A 112 -0.95 -7.13 -25.44
N ALA A 113 -0.62 -8.41 -25.41
CA ALA A 113 0.17 -9.01 -24.33
C ALA A 113 1.61 -8.47 -24.24
N MET A 114 2.11 -7.77 -25.28
CA MET A 114 3.42 -7.15 -25.32
C MET A 114 3.38 -5.66 -24.93
N SER A 115 2.20 -5.12 -24.64
CA SER A 115 2.03 -3.74 -24.21
C SER A 115 2.75 -3.46 -22.90
N ARG A 116 3.53 -2.38 -22.87
CA ARG A 116 4.17 -1.87 -21.65
C ARG A 116 3.29 -0.91 -20.87
N ALA A 117 2.13 -0.53 -21.42
CA ALA A 117 1.23 0.45 -20.83
C ALA A 117 0.82 0.14 -19.36
N PRO A 118 0.51 -1.10 -18.97
CA PRO A 118 0.20 -1.43 -17.58
C PRO A 118 1.35 -1.12 -16.59
N ASP A 119 2.59 -1.45 -16.99
CA ASP A 119 3.76 -1.21 -16.13
C ASP A 119 4.10 0.28 -16.04
N GLN A 120 3.99 1.00 -17.16
CA GLN A 120 4.15 2.45 -17.21
C GLN A 120 3.08 3.17 -16.38
N ALA A 121 1.82 2.75 -16.47
CA ALA A 121 0.72 3.27 -15.66
C ALA A 121 0.95 3.06 -14.16
N ALA A 122 1.45 1.89 -13.77
CA ALA A 122 1.82 1.62 -12.38
C ALA A 122 2.93 2.56 -11.87
N CYS A 123 3.88 2.95 -12.74
CA CYS A 123 4.90 3.93 -12.39
C CYS A 123 4.34 5.34 -12.21
N ALA A 124 3.38 5.75 -13.03
CA ALA A 124 2.69 7.04 -12.86
C ALA A 124 1.94 7.12 -11.52
N HIS A 125 1.26 6.02 -11.14
CA HIS A 125 0.57 5.95 -9.84
C HIS A 125 1.57 5.99 -8.67
N ALA A 126 2.62 5.18 -8.72
CA ALA A 126 3.65 5.16 -7.67
C ALA A 126 4.29 6.54 -7.46
N TRP A 127 4.53 7.29 -8.54
CA TRP A 127 5.02 8.67 -8.46
C TRP A 127 4.00 9.60 -7.78
N ALA A 128 2.72 9.53 -8.13
CA ALA A 128 1.68 10.34 -7.51
C ALA A 128 1.56 10.06 -6.00
N GLU A 129 1.63 8.80 -5.58
CA GLU A 129 1.65 8.42 -4.16
C GLU A 129 2.89 8.93 -3.43
N GLN A 130 4.05 8.91 -4.08
CA GLN A 130 5.27 9.50 -3.52
C GLN A 130 5.07 11.00 -3.28
N GLN A 131 4.51 11.75 -4.25
CA GLN A 131 4.24 13.18 -4.09
C GLN A 131 3.28 13.47 -2.93
N ALA A 132 2.24 12.63 -2.74
CA ALA A 132 1.33 12.75 -1.61
C ALA A 132 2.03 12.48 -0.27
N THR A 133 2.89 11.47 -0.22
CA THR A 133 3.68 11.12 0.97
C THR A 133 4.64 12.25 1.37
N GLU A 134 5.32 12.83 0.39
CA GLU A 134 6.22 13.98 0.63
C GLU A 134 5.46 15.19 1.15
N LEU A 135 4.29 15.52 0.57
CA LEU A 135 3.46 16.61 1.06
C LEU A 135 2.96 16.37 2.49
N VAL A 136 2.59 15.13 2.84
CA VAL A 136 2.23 14.76 4.21
C VAL A 136 3.39 15.03 5.18
N ARG A 137 4.61 14.69 4.80
CA ARG A 137 5.80 14.92 5.62
C ARG A 137 6.07 16.42 5.79
N GLU A 138 6.04 17.19 4.71
CA GLU A 138 6.27 18.65 4.75
C GLU A 138 5.27 19.34 5.67
N VAL A 139 3.97 19.12 5.47
CA VAL A 139 2.93 19.70 6.31
C VAL A 139 3.04 19.22 7.75
N GLY A 140 3.35 17.94 7.95
CA GLY A 140 3.49 17.35 9.28
C GLY A 140 4.65 17.96 10.08
N TYR A 141 5.82 18.08 9.49
CA TYR A 141 6.98 18.69 10.17
C TYR A 141 6.79 20.18 10.42
N ALA A 142 6.23 20.92 9.46
CA ALA A 142 5.92 22.34 9.67
C ALA A 142 4.84 22.54 10.75
N CYS A 143 3.89 21.61 10.90
CA CYS A 143 2.92 21.59 11.99
C CYS A 143 3.58 21.34 13.35
N ILE A 144 4.52 20.39 13.46
CA ILE A 144 5.28 20.14 14.69
C ILE A 144 6.06 21.39 15.10
N ASP A 145 6.73 22.05 14.14
CA ASP A 145 7.45 23.30 14.40
C ASP A 145 6.49 24.40 14.92
N PHE A 146 5.33 24.58 14.26
CA PHE A 146 4.30 25.51 14.72
C PHE A 146 3.83 25.18 16.14
N SER A 147 3.53 23.91 16.43
CA SER A 147 3.11 23.45 17.76
C SER A 147 4.14 23.79 18.83
N ASN A 148 5.41 23.49 18.57
CA ASN A 148 6.51 23.80 19.50
C ASN A 148 6.66 25.31 19.75
N ARG A 149 6.56 26.13 18.71
CA ARG A 149 6.60 27.60 18.88
C ARG A 149 5.41 28.12 19.67
N SER A 150 4.20 27.59 19.44
CA SER A 150 2.99 28.00 20.16
C SER A 150 3.03 27.68 21.66
N MET A 151 3.85 26.71 22.11
CA MET A 151 4.04 26.42 23.52
C MET A 151 4.91 27.48 24.23
N THR A 152 5.82 28.10 23.51
CA THR A 152 6.77 29.10 24.07
C THR A 152 6.33 30.52 23.83
N ASP A 153 5.72 30.81 22.69
CA ASP A 153 5.25 32.16 22.31
C ASP A 153 3.75 32.30 22.59
N LYS A 154 3.41 33.10 23.60
CA LYS A 154 2.02 33.36 24.01
C LYS A 154 1.20 34.19 23.02
N THR A 155 1.83 34.75 21.98
CA THR A 155 1.13 35.47 20.91
C THR A 155 0.59 34.53 19.85
N ILE A 156 1.05 33.26 19.81
CA ILE A 156 0.60 32.22 18.87
C ILE A 156 -0.45 31.41 19.56
N ALA A 157 -1.61 31.20 18.90
CA ALA A 157 -2.65 30.32 19.41
C ALA A 157 -2.14 28.86 19.49
N PRO A 158 -2.31 28.16 20.64
CA PRO A 158 -1.78 26.83 20.82
C PRO A 158 -2.45 25.81 19.88
N TRP A 159 -1.65 24.88 19.37
CA TRP A 159 -2.12 23.74 18.58
C TRP A 159 -1.98 22.44 19.39
N SER A 160 -3.10 21.72 19.55
CA SER A 160 -3.15 20.44 20.26
C SER A 160 -3.69 19.29 19.41
N GLY A 161 -3.87 19.52 18.10
CA GLY A 161 -4.35 18.51 17.18
C GLY A 161 -3.21 17.69 16.54
N ASP A 162 -3.60 16.71 15.71
CA ASP A 162 -2.67 15.84 14.99
C ASP A 162 -1.97 16.61 13.86
N CYS A 163 -0.66 16.40 13.73
CA CYS A 163 0.13 16.94 12.63
C CYS A 163 0.14 16.02 11.42
N PHE A 164 -0.02 14.74 11.62
CA PHE A 164 -0.11 13.73 10.56
C PHE A 164 -1.53 13.17 10.49
N PRO A 165 -2.02 12.84 9.28
CA PRO A 165 -3.32 12.21 9.15
C PRO A 165 -3.31 10.81 9.75
N THR A 166 -4.35 10.46 10.53
CA THR A 166 -4.49 9.18 11.24
C THR A 166 -5.06 8.05 10.37
N SER A 167 -5.71 8.39 9.24
CA SER A 167 -6.35 7.42 8.33
C SER A 167 -6.04 7.72 6.87
N ARG A 168 -6.22 6.70 6.02
CA ARG A 168 -6.26 6.90 4.57
C ARG A 168 -7.55 7.62 4.17
N PRO A 169 -7.54 8.42 3.07
CA PRO A 169 -8.72 9.17 2.61
C PRO A 169 -9.92 8.28 2.23
N ASP A 170 -9.68 7.02 1.93
CA ASP A 170 -10.61 6.02 1.41
C ASP A 170 -11.29 5.17 2.49
N GLN A 171 -11.02 5.44 3.78
CA GLN A 171 -11.59 4.66 4.90
C GLN A 171 -12.71 5.39 5.66
N GLY A 172 -13.32 6.39 5.06
CA GLY A 172 -14.43 7.14 5.64
C GLY A 172 -15.75 6.96 4.91
#